data_ccaa68b191685e787c38c91e0994099c
#
_entry.id   ccaa68b191685e787c38c91e0994099c
#
_cell.length_a   1.000
_cell.length_b   1.000
_cell.length_c   1.000
_cell.angle_alpha   90.00
_cell.angle_beta   90.00
_cell.angle_gamma   90.00
#
_symmetry.space_group_name_H-M   'P 1'
#
loop_
_entity.id
_entity.type
_entity.pdbx_description
1 polymer ?
#
loop_
_entity_poly.entity_id
_entity_poly.type
_entity_poly.pdbx_seq_one_letter_code
_entity_poly.pdbx_strand_id
1 'polypeptide(L)'
;TKTIPNATLGAFCEENHVALMHTSRGVLDGLTFATKDVFHIAGSRTGFGNPDWIRTHSAEKTTAPVVKSLLDAGADMLGRTLTDELAYSLSGENFHYGTPINSAAPDRIPGGSSNGSAAAVSGQVVDFALGTDCGGSVRLPAIYCGIMGIRPTHNRITTDGVIPFAPSFDVIGWFASDATIFEEVGSVLLDQPAMSLDVKRLIIAKDTFPLVDSSVNEVLKPIIKSLVDKFELTKEINVSQDRLAHWFEIFRTIQGSEIWANRKQWIKEFHPVFGPGIRERLEWASTIDSQTISWAHSEYVEINNYLTNLLEPDEILCLPTSPRVAPLRGTETNTLEILYRTQAMNLLCIAGLGGLPQISLPRVTQGGLPLGLSFIGAPGSEMNLLALAVNLVYQPSF
;
A
#
# COMPACT_ATOMS: atom_id res chain seq x y z
N THR A 1 -17.48 -1.15 -25.98
CA THR A 1 -16.57 -0.36 -25.13
C THR A 1 -17.31 0.01 -23.87
N LYS A 2 -16.93 -0.62 -22.73
CA LYS A 2 -17.51 -0.24 -21.44
C LYS A 2 -17.01 1.16 -21.08
N THR A 3 -17.91 2.03 -20.65
CA THR A 3 -17.60 3.41 -20.26
C THR A 3 -16.66 3.41 -19.04
N ILE A 4 -15.60 4.21 -19.10
CA ILE A 4 -14.68 4.40 -17.98
C ILE A 4 -15.43 5.14 -16.87
N PRO A 5 -15.49 4.60 -15.64
CA PRO A 5 -16.16 5.26 -14.55
C PRO A 5 -15.44 6.58 -14.19
N ASN A 6 -16.21 7.69 -14.10
CA ASN A 6 -15.70 9.01 -13.74
C ASN A 6 -14.32 9.36 -14.36
N ALA A 7 -14.29 9.49 -15.69
CA ALA A 7 -13.05 9.72 -16.45
C ALA A 7 -12.26 10.96 -15.98
N THR A 8 -12.95 11.99 -15.42
CA THR A 8 -12.30 13.21 -14.93
C THR A 8 -11.41 13.00 -13.71
N LEU A 9 -11.61 11.91 -12.96
CA LEU A 9 -10.78 11.55 -11.81
C LEU A 9 -9.37 11.09 -12.23
N GLY A 10 -9.19 10.57 -13.46
CA GLY A 10 -7.92 10.02 -13.94
C GLY A 10 -7.46 8.76 -13.21
N ALA A 11 -8.39 8.07 -12.51
CA ALA A 11 -8.05 6.93 -11.69
C ALA A 11 -7.96 5.61 -12.46
N PHE A 12 -8.64 5.51 -13.61
CA PHE A 12 -8.75 4.28 -14.38
C PHE A 12 -7.88 4.30 -15.64
N CYS A 13 -7.34 3.14 -15.98
CA CYS A 13 -6.62 2.94 -17.22
C CYS A 13 -7.58 2.99 -18.41
N GLU A 14 -7.25 3.76 -19.45
CA GLU A 14 -8.06 3.87 -20.67
C GLU A 14 -7.70 2.79 -21.68
N GLU A 15 -6.41 2.57 -21.89
CA GLU A 15 -5.87 1.73 -22.95
C GLU A 15 -6.25 0.25 -22.79
N ASN A 16 -6.25 -0.26 -21.57
CA ASN A 16 -6.53 -1.67 -21.26
C ASN A 16 -7.71 -1.83 -20.30
N HIS A 17 -8.66 -0.91 -20.36
CA HIS A 17 -9.86 -0.95 -19.51
C HIS A 17 -10.63 -2.25 -19.67
N VAL A 18 -10.96 -2.87 -18.54
CA VAL A 18 -11.77 -4.09 -18.48
C VAL A 18 -12.62 -4.08 -17.23
N ALA A 19 -13.89 -4.43 -17.35
CA ALA A 19 -14.82 -4.61 -16.24
C ALA A 19 -15.40 -6.01 -16.27
N LEU A 20 -15.66 -6.58 -15.10
CA LEU A 20 -16.19 -7.94 -14.92
C LEU A 20 -17.39 -7.90 -13.98
N MET A 21 -18.44 -8.64 -14.31
CA MET A 21 -19.56 -8.87 -13.40
C MET A 21 -19.20 -9.99 -12.43
N HIS A 22 -19.83 -10.00 -11.26
CA HIS A 22 -19.75 -11.09 -10.32
C HIS A 22 -20.15 -12.44 -10.96
N THR A 23 -19.59 -13.51 -10.46
CA THR A 23 -19.83 -14.87 -10.95
C THR A 23 -20.88 -15.60 -10.10
N SER A 24 -21.02 -15.21 -8.84
CA SER A 24 -22.05 -15.69 -7.92
C SER A 24 -22.42 -14.60 -6.92
N ARG A 25 -23.42 -14.83 -6.09
CA ARG A 25 -23.79 -13.95 -5.00
C ARG A 25 -23.12 -14.38 -3.69
N GLY A 26 -22.81 -13.42 -2.84
CA GLY A 26 -22.13 -13.68 -1.58
C GLY A 26 -22.14 -12.47 -0.63
N VAL A 27 -21.20 -12.42 0.29
CA VAL A 27 -21.11 -11.37 1.32
C VAL A 27 -20.86 -9.99 0.72
N LEU A 28 -20.27 -9.90 -0.48
CA LEU A 28 -19.99 -8.64 -1.17
C LEU A 28 -21.04 -8.31 -2.25
N ASP A 29 -22.23 -8.95 -2.22
CA ASP A 29 -23.28 -8.73 -3.22
C ASP A 29 -23.73 -7.28 -3.25
N GLY A 30 -23.71 -6.68 -4.45
CA GLY A 30 -24.07 -5.29 -4.68
C GLY A 30 -22.90 -4.29 -4.48
N LEU A 31 -21.73 -4.74 -4.02
CA LEU A 31 -20.55 -3.90 -3.93
C LEU A 31 -19.78 -3.88 -5.25
N THR A 32 -19.05 -2.79 -5.44
CA THR A 32 -18.20 -2.56 -6.62
C THR A 32 -16.75 -2.40 -6.23
N PHE A 33 -15.84 -2.88 -7.10
CA PHE A 33 -14.42 -2.72 -6.85
C PHE A 33 -13.60 -2.39 -8.11
N ALA A 34 -12.37 -2.00 -7.89
CA ALA A 34 -11.37 -1.79 -8.93
C ALA A 34 -10.06 -2.52 -8.59
N THR A 35 -9.26 -2.82 -9.60
CA THR A 35 -7.97 -3.49 -9.43
C THR A 35 -6.83 -2.65 -9.99
N LYS A 36 -5.75 -2.51 -9.23
CA LYS A 36 -4.50 -1.91 -9.73
C LYS A 36 -4.03 -2.62 -11.00
N ASP A 37 -3.47 -1.89 -11.94
CA ASP A 37 -3.02 -2.43 -13.24
C ASP A 37 -1.70 -3.21 -13.14
N VAL A 38 -1.68 -4.14 -12.18
CA VAL A 38 -0.67 -5.19 -11.99
C VAL A 38 -1.30 -6.57 -11.84
N PHE A 39 -2.65 -6.63 -11.74
CA PHE A 39 -3.39 -7.88 -11.65
C PHE A 39 -3.74 -8.40 -13.04
N HIS A 40 -3.49 -9.67 -13.28
CA HIS A 40 -3.85 -10.34 -14.52
C HIS A 40 -5.36 -10.51 -14.62
N ILE A 41 -5.92 -10.16 -15.77
CA ILE A 41 -7.30 -10.42 -16.16
C ILE A 41 -7.28 -11.16 -17.49
N ALA A 42 -7.87 -12.34 -17.56
CA ALA A 42 -7.89 -13.17 -18.75
C ALA A 42 -8.40 -12.40 -19.97
N GLY A 43 -7.68 -12.50 -21.09
CA GLY A 43 -7.99 -11.83 -22.34
C GLY A 43 -7.63 -10.34 -22.41
N SER A 44 -7.07 -9.76 -21.33
CA SER A 44 -6.63 -8.36 -21.29
C SER A 44 -5.13 -8.27 -21.03
N ARG A 45 -4.48 -7.22 -21.54
CA ARG A 45 -3.07 -6.94 -21.24
C ARG A 45 -2.96 -6.18 -19.94
N THR A 46 -1.96 -6.49 -19.13
CA THR A 46 -1.63 -5.75 -17.93
C THR A 46 -0.64 -4.63 -18.27
N GLY A 47 -0.87 -3.41 -17.80
CA GLY A 47 -0.12 -2.22 -18.24
C GLY A 47 1.08 -1.84 -17.39
N PHE A 48 1.05 -2.16 -16.11
CA PHE A 48 2.14 -1.87 -15.17
C PHE A 48 2.62 -0.40 -15.17
N GLY A 49 1.72 0.53 -15.54
CA GLY A 49 2.00 1.96 -15.55
C GLY A 49 2.98 2.42 -16.63
N ASN A 50 3.29 1.61 -17.67
CA ASN A 50 4.21 1.95 -18.73
C ASN A 50 3.67 1.48 -20.09
N PRO A 51 3.56 2.36 -21.12
CA PRO A 51 3.02 2.02 -22.44
C PRO A 51 3.87 0.99 -23.20
N ASP A 52 5.18 0.98 -23.01
CA ASP A 52 6.05 -0.03 -23.62
C ASP A 52 5.82 -1.42 -23.03
N TRP A 53 5.40 -1.50 -21.74
CA TRP A 53 5.03 -2.77 -21.15
C TRP A 53 3.81 -3.37 -21.85
N ILE A 54 2.71 -2.61 -22.00
CA ILE A 54 1.51 -3.05 -22.72
C ILE A 54 1.85 -3.47 -24.17
N ARG A 55 2.66 -2.68 -24.84
CA ARG A 55 3.02 -2.92 -26.26
C ARG A 55 3.79 -4.22 -26.45
N THR A 56 4.63 -4.60 -25.50
CA THR A 56 5.57 -5.73 -25.59
C THR A 56 5.06 -7.03 -24.96
N HIS A 57 3.97 -6.99 -24.20
CA HIS A 57 3.40 -8.16 -23.53
C HIS A 57 2.07 -8.58 -24.18
N SER A 58 1.81 -9.88 -24.19
CA SER A 58 0.55 -10.45 -24.68
C SER A 58 -0.57 -10.32 -23.64
N ALA A 59 -1.82 -10.54 -24.09
CA ALA A 59 -2.95 -10.66 -23.18
C ALA A 59 -2.78 -11.85 -22.22
N GLU A 60 -3.23 -11.67 -20.99
CA GLU A 60 -3.13 -12.67 -19.93
C GLU A 60 -4.06 -13.86 -20.21
N LYS A 61 -3.60 -15.04 -19.86
CA LYS A 61 -4.37 -16.29 -20.07
C LYS A 61 -5.36 -16.56 -18.93
N THR A 62 -5.06 -16.06 -17.74
CA THR A 62 -5.83 -16.34 -16.52
C THR A 62 -6.09 -15.04 -15.75
N THR A 63 -7.20 -15.01 -15.02
CA THR A 63 -7.47 -13.96 -14.05
C THR A 63 -6.87 -14.33 -12.70
N ALA A 64 -6.25 -13.37 -12.01
CA ALA A 64 -5.67 -13.54 -10.69
C ALA A 64 -6.67 -14.16 -9.71
N PRO A 65 -6.27 -15.16 -8.90
CA PRO A 65 -7.16 -15.83 -7.94
C PRO A 65 -7.87 -14.85 -7.01
N VAL A 66 -7.17 -13.84 -6.50
CA VAL A 66 -7.74 -12.81 -5.62
C VAL A 66 -8.91 -12.06 -6.28
N VAL A 67 -8.82 -11.76 -7.57
CA VAL A 67 -9.92 -11.10 -8.32
C VAL A 67 -11.08 -12.04 -8.46
N LYS A 68 -10.84 -13.32 -8.77
CA LYS A 68 -11.91 -14.34 -8.85
C LYS A 68 -12.64 -14.49 -7.53
N SER A 69 -11.93 -14.56 -6.40
CA SER A 69 -12.55 -14.68 -5.07
C SER A 69 -13.52 -13.54 -4.78
N LEU A 70 -13.20 -12.30 -5.18
CA LEU A 70 -14.09 -11.16 -5.02
C LEU A 70 -15.34 -11.24 -5.93
N LEU A 71 -15.15 -11.65 -7.19
CA LEU A 71 -16.26 -11.87 -8.12
C LEU A 71 -17.17 -13.02 -7.64
N ASP A 72 -16.60 -14.08 -7.09
CA ASP A 72 -17.33 -15.22 -6.53
C ASP A 72 -18.05 -14.84 -5.22
N ALA A 73 -17.58 -13.84 -4.52
CA ALA A 73 -18.24 -13.29 -3.32
C ALA A 73 -19.33 -12.25 -3.63
N GLY A 74 -19.58 -11.91 -4.89
CA GLY A 74 -20.70 -11.06 -5.32
C GLY A 74 -20.35 -9.66 -5.78
N ALA A 75 -19.07 -9.23 -5.70
CA ALA A 75 -18.67 -7.88 -6.08
C ALA A 75 -18.42 -7.73 -7.59
N ASP A 76 -18.78 -6.59 -8.16
CA ASP A 76 -18.54 -6.23 -9.56
C ASP A 76 -17.24 -5.45 -9.73
N MET A 77 -16.35 -5.88 -10.62
CA MET A 77 -15.15 -5.14 -10.98
C MET A 77 -15.47 -4.07 -12.04
N LEU A 78 -15.37 -2.80 -11.68
CA LEU A 78 -15.64 -1.69 -12.60
C LEU A 78 -14.49 -1.36 -13.52
N GLY A 79 -13.23 -1.70 -13.15
CA GLY A 79 -12.12 -1.44 -14.03
C GLY A 79 -10.74 -1.68 -13.42
N ARG A 80 -9.72 -1.46 -14.27
CA ARG A 80 -8.33 -1.37 -13.86
C ARG A 80 -7.99 0.05 -13.48
N THR A 81 -7.26 0.22 -12.39
CA THR A 81 -6.80 1.53 -11.91
C THR A 81 -5.33 1.76 -12.23
N LEU A 82 -5.02 3.02 -12.45
CA LEU A 82 -3.66 3.46 -12.72
C LEU A 82 -2.70 3.07 -11.58
N THR A 83 -1.46 2.81 -11.93
CA THR A 83 -0.34 2.60 -10.99
C THR A 83 0.80 3.54 -11.34
N ASP A 84 1.64 3.87 -10.37
CA ASP A 84 2.93 4.49 -10.67
C ASP A 84 3.72 3.59 -11.63
N GLU A 85 4.57 4.18 -12.43
CA GLU A 85 5.36 3.46 -13.42
C GLU A 85 6.14 2.30 -12.78
N LEU A 86 5.94 1.08 -13.29
CA LEU A 86 6.47 -0.17 -12.77
C LEU A 86 6.23 -0.39 -11.26
N ALA A 87 5.23 0.27 -10.68
CA ALA A 87 4.96 0.29 -9.24
C ALA A 87 6.16 0.78 -8.38
N TYR A 88 7.13 1.51 -8.98
CA TYR A 88 8.41 1.85 -8.33
C TYR A 88 8.47 3.29 -7.83
N SER A 89 7.34 3.86 -7.45
CA SER A 89 7.25 5.17 -6.77
C SER A 89 6.25 5.11 -5.62
N LEU A 90 6.22 6.16 -4.81
CA LEU A 90 5.24 6.43 -3.77
C LEU A 90 4.50 7.76 -3.99
N SER A 91 4.79 8.47 -5.08
CA SER A 91 4.21 9.80 -5.35
C SER A 91 2.78 9.73 -5.87
N GLY A 92 2.46 8.73 -6.65
CA GLY A 92 1.18 8.65 -7.35
C GLY A 92 1.17 9.47 -8.65
N GLU A 93 2.31 10.00 -9.08
CA GLU A 93 2.49 10.72 -10.33
C GLU A 93 3.08 9.77 -11.38
N ASN A 94 2.34 9.49 -12.44
CA ASN A 94 2.83 8.67 -13.54
C ASN A 94 3.23 9.55 -14.73
N PHE A 95 4.47 9.43 -15.18
CA PHE A 95 5.02 10.22 -16.28
C PHE A 95 4.24 10.06 -17.61
N HIS A 96 3.71 8.87 -17.86
CA HIS A 96 3.05 8.54 -19.12
C HIS A 96 1.54 8.81 -19.10
N TYR A 97 0.90 8.61 -17.93
CA TYR A 97 -0.56 8.58 -17.81
C TYR A 97 -1.13 9.67 -16.90
N GLY A 98 -0.24 10.49 -16.32
CA GLY A 98 -0.65 11.58 -15.44
C GLY A 98 -0.89 11.14 -13.99
N THR A 99 -1.57 12.01 -13.25
CA THR A 99 -1.77 11.90 -11.82
C THR A 99 -3.26 11.87 -11.49
N PRO A 100 -3.80 10.80 -10.89
CA PRO A 100 -5.18 10.77 -10.43
C PRO A 100 -5.47 11.92 -9.44
N ILE A 101 -6.72 12.37 -9.41
CA ILE A 101 -7.14 13.40 -8.45
C ILE A 101 -7.30 12.76 -7.08
N ASN A 102 -6.64 13.32 -6.08
CA ASN A 102 -6.89 13.05 -4.68
C ASN A 102 -8.15 13.81 -4.24
N SER A 103 -9.30 13.13 -4.14
CA SER A 103 -10.56 13.78 -3.82
C SER A 103 -10.59 14.41 -2.42
N ALA A 104 -9.77 13.94 -1.49
CA ALA A 104 -9.64 14.49 -0.14
C ALA A 104 -8.75 15.76 -0.09
N ALA A 105 -7.86 15.94 -1.07
CA ALA A 105 -6.97 17.10 -1.19
C ALA A 105 -6.58 17.29 -2.68
N PRO A 106 -7.43 17.94 -3.52
CA PRO A 106 -7.29 17.94 -4.97
C PRO A 106 -6.02 18.63 -5.51
N ASP A 107 -5.42 19.52 -4.75
CA ASP A 107 -4.16 20.20 -5.06
C ASP A 107 -2.92 19.37 -4.70
N ARG A 108 -3.11 18.19 -4.12
CA ARG A 108 -2.05 17.33 -3.63
C ARG A 108 -1.98 15.99 -4.36
N ILE A 109 -0.84 15.33 -4.28
CA ILE A 109 -0.65 14.00 -4.87
C ILE A 109 -1.49 12.96 -4.11
N PRO A 110 -1.96 11.89 -4.79
CA PRO A 110 -2.71 10.82 -4.14
C PRO A 110 -1.82 9.83 -3.36
N GLY A 111 -0.50 9.91 -3.56
CA GLY A 111 0.41 8.83 -3.15
C GLY A 111 0.29 7.61 -4.04
N GLY A 112 1.29 6.72 -3.94
CA GLY A 112 1.43 5.55 -4.81
C GLY A 112 2.14 4.38 -4.10
N SER A 113 2.33 3.34 -4.85
CA SER A 113 2.10 3.14 -6.29
C SER A 113 0.66 2.76 -6.66
N SER A 114 -0.23 2.44 -5.71
CA SER A 114 -1.65 2.13 -5.97
C SER A 114 -2.51 3.40 -6.03
N ASN A 115 -2.04 4.42 -6.76
CA ASN A 115 -2.61 5.77 -6.85
C ASN A 115 -4.04 5.78 -7.38
N GLY A 116 -4.30 5.09 -8.49
CA GLY A 116 -5.63 5.01 -9.07
C GLY A 116 -6.63 4.27 -8.20
N SER A 117 -6.20 3.20 -7.51
CA SER A 117 -7.04 2.46 -6.56
C SER A 117 -7.48 3.33 -5.39
N ALA A 118 -6.54 4.05 -4.76
CA ALA A 118 -6.84 4.96 -3.67
C ALA A 118 -7.74 6.13 -4.13
N ALA A 119 -7.46 6.71 -5.30
CA ALA A 119 -8.26 7.79 -5.86
C ALA A 119 -9.70 7.34 -6.19
N ALA A 120 -9.89 6.13 -6.74
CA ALA A 120 -11.21 5.59 -7.07
C ALA A 120 -12.09 5.38 -5.81
N VAL A 121 -11.51 4.89 -4.72
CA VAL A 121 -12.20 4.72 -3.43
C VAL A 121 -12.48 6.07 -2.78
N SER A 122 -11.48 6.95 -2.68
CA SER A 122 -11.64 8.29 -2.10
C SER A 122 -12.64 9.15 -2.88
N GLY A 123 -12.70 8.98 -4.21
CA GLY A 123 -13.69 9.62 -5.08
C GLY A 123 -15.06 8.96 -5.11
N GLN A 124 -15.29 7.93 -4.29
CA GLN A 124 -16.55 7.18 -4.19
C GLN A 124 -17.02 6.60 -5.54
N VAL A 125 -16.09 6.22 -6.41
CA VAL A 125 -16.39 5.59 -7.71
C VAL A 125 -16.57 4.08 -7.55
N VAL A 126 -15.88 3.52 -6.58
CA VAL A 126 -16.01 2.11 -6.16
C VAL A 126 -16.05 2.05 -4.63
N ASP A 127 -16.63 0.97 -4.09
CA ASP A 127 -16.74 0.75 -2.63
C ASP A 127 -15.39 0.36 -2.02
N PHE A 128 -14.59 -0.43 -2.76
CA PHE A 128 -13.25 -0.83 -2.37
C PHE A 128 -12.34 -1.02 -3.58
N ALA A 129 -11.05 -1.17 -3.38
CA ALA A 129 -10.12 -1.45 -4.47
C ALA A 129 -8.93 -2.30 -4.02
N LEU A 130 -8.43 -3.16 -4.92
CA LEU A 130 -7.19 -3.89 -4.73
C LEU A 130 -5.98 -3.03 -5.08
N GLY A 131 -4.95 -3.14 -4.26
CA GLY A 131 -3.62 -2.62 -4.52
C GLY A 131 -2.55 -3.66 -4.21
N THR A 132 -1.30 -3.28 -4.37
CA THR A 132 -0.14 -4.04 -3.92
C THR A 132 0.75 -3.16 -3.05
N ASP A 133 1.35 -3.75 -2.04
CA ASP A 133 2.24 -3.05 -1.10
C ASP A 133 3.55 -3.83 -0.97
N CYS A 134 4.61 -3.25 -1.49
CA CYS A 134 5.98 -3.70 -1.23
C CYS A 134 6.59 -2.83 -0.13
N GLY A 135 6.63 -1.52 -0.34
CA GLY A 135 7.23 -0.53 0.55
C GLY A 135 6.29 0.59 1.00
N GLY A 136 4.97 0.34 1.07
CA GLY A 136 3.98 1.34 1.48
C GLY A 136 2.96 1.69 0.41
N SER A 137 2.95 0.97 -0.72
CA SER A 137 2.13 1.31 -1.90
C SER A 137 0.62 1.10 -1.75
N VAL A 138 0.14 0.66 -0.60
CA VAL A 138 -1.26 0.73 -0.15
C VAL A 138 -1.38 1.69 1.03
N ARG A 139 -0.53 1.55 2.02
CA ARG A 139 -0.60 2.29 3.28
C ARG A 139 -0.46 3.80 3.10
N LEU A 140 0.48 4.26 2.28
CA LEU A 140 0.71 5.68 2.05
C LEU A 140 -0.42 6.34 1.24
N PRO A 141 -0.81 5.81 0.05
CA PRO A 141 -1.92 6.40 -0.70
C PRO A 141 -3.26 6.35 0.05
N ALA A 142 -3.49 5.32 0.90
CA ALA A 142 -4.67 5.31 1.77
C ALA A 142 -4.76 6.58 2.63
N ILE A 143 -3.68 6.93 3.31
CA ILE A 143 -3.65 8.08 4.22
C ILE A 143 -3.72 9.40 3.47
N TYR A 144 -3.06 9.52 2.32
CA TYR A 144 -3.12 10.74 1.51
C TYR A 144 -4.50 10.99 0.91
N CYS A 145 -5.22 9.93 0.60
CA CYS A 145 -6.58 9.99 0.07
C CYS A 145 -7.67 9.93 1.15
N GLY A 146 -7.31 9.90 2.43
CA GLY A 146 -8.24 9.95 3.56
C GLY A 146 -9.11 8.69 3.70
N ILE A 147 -8.59 7.52 3.33
CA ILE A 147 -9.26 6.23 3.38
C ILE A 147 -8.43 5.20 4.16
N MET A 148 -9.01 4.05 4.45
CA MET A 148 -8.30 2.94 5.09
C MET A 148 -7.55 2.10 4.06
N GLY A 149 -6.40 1.56 4.47
CA GLY A 149 -5.61 0.62 3.70
C GLY A 149 -4.93 -0.43 4.57
N ILE A 150 -4.77 -1.62 4.04
CA ILE A 150 -4.10 -2.72 4.74
C ILE A 150 -3.02 -3.34 3.86
N ARG A 151 -1.88 -3.62 4.50
CA ARG A 151 -0.86 -4.55 4.09
C ARG A 151 -1.01 -5.82 4.94
N PRO A 152 -1.37 -6.99 4.39
CA PRO A 152 -1.40 -8.26 5.14
C PRO A 152 0.00 -8.77 5.47
N THR A 153 0.06 -9.84 6.28
CA THR A 153 1.27 -10.65 6.49
C THR A 153 1.80 -11.16 5.14
N HIS A 154 3.10 -11.12 4.96
CA HIS A 154 3.75 -11.61 3.74
C HIS A 154 3.38 -13.08 3.48
N ASN A 155 3.05 -13.40 2.23
CA ASN A 155 2.55 -14.73 1.80
C ASN A 155 1.18 -15.15 2.39
N ARG A 156 0.45 -14.27 3.06
CA ARG A 156 -0.89 -14.59 3.58
C ARG A 156 -1.95 -14.71 2.48
N ILE A 157 -1.82 -13.90 1.44
CA ILE A 157 -2.64 -13.96 0.22
C ILE A 157 -1.71 -14.29 -0.94
N THR A 158 -2.08 -15.28 -1.77
CA THR A 158 -1.26 -15.63 -2.94
C THR A 158 -1.12 -14.46 -3.90
N THR A 159 0.09 -14.23 -4.39
CA THR A 159 0.40 -13.23 -5.43
C THR A 159 0.34 -13.81 -6.85
N ASP A 160 -0.22 -15.01 -7.01
CA ASP A 160 -0.44 -15.60 -8.33
C ASP A 160 -1.29 -14.67 -9.21
N GLY A 161 -0.87 -14.49 -10.45
CA GLY A 161 -1.55 -13.58 -11.37
C GLY A 161 -1.34 -12.09 -11.05
N VAL A 162 -0.28 -11.75 -10.33
CA VAL A 162 0.18 -10.37 -10.09
C VAL A 162 1.58 -10.22 -10.67
N ILE A 163 1.86 -9.11 -11.36
CA ILE A 163 3.21 -8.83 -11.84
C ILE A 163 4.15 -8.69 -10.63
N PRO A 164 5.19 -9.53 -10.48
CA PRO A 164 6.10 -9.43 -9.36
C PRO A 164 6.92 -8.15 -9.42
N PHE A 165 7.05 -7.46 -8.30
CA PHE A 165 7.88 -6.28 -8.14
C PHE A 165 9.15 -6.63 -7.35
N ALA A 166 9.02 -6.86 -6.04
CA ALA A 166 10.08 -7.37 -5.16
C ALA A 166 9.50 -8.48 -4.26
N PRO A 167 9.60 -9.76 -4.70
CA PRO A 167 8.93 -10.89 -4.07
C PRO A 167 9.20 -11.07 -2.57
N SER A 168 10.36 -10.62 -2.09
CA SER A 168 10.67 -10.65 -0.65
C SER A 168 9.72 -9.79 0.19
N PHE A 169 9.00 -8.84 -0.41
CA PHE A 169 8.17 -7.88 0.30
C PHE A 169 6.75 -7.72 -0.26
N ASP A 170 6.50 -8.17 -1.49
CA ASP A 170 5.24 -7.96 -2.18
C ASP A 170 4.08 -8.63 -1.46
N VAL A 171 3.01 -7.85 -1.24
CA VAL A 171 1.72 -8.36 -0.78
C VAL A 171 0.58 -7.72 -1.57
N ILE A 172 -0.55 -8.42 -1.64
CA ILE A 172 -1.81 -7.85 -2.07
C ILE A 172 -2.46 -7.19 -0.87
N GLY A 173 -2.88 -5.93 -1.02
CA GLY A 173 -3.65 -5.20 -0.03
C GLY A 173 -4.90 -4.58 -0.65
N TRP A 174 -5.70 -3.91 0.16
CA TRP A 174 -6.92 -3.27 -0.30
C TRP A 174 -7.21 -1.98 0.45
N PHE A 175 -8.13 -1.21 -0.14
CA PHE A 175 -8.62 0.06 0.35
C PHE A 175 -10.14 0.02 0.51
N ALA A 176 -10.66 0.69 1.51
CA ALA A 176 -12.07 1.07 1.61
C ALA A 176 -12.22 2.35 2.43
N SER A 177 -13.31 3.08 2.21
CA SER A 177 -13.70 4.24 3.03
C SER A 177 -14.63 3.86 4.18
N ASP A 178 -15.34 2.75 4.06
CA ASP A 178 -16.22 2.17 5.10
C ASP A 178 -15.51 1.01 5.80
N ALA A 179 -15.49 1.02 7.14
CA ALA A 179 -14.77 0.03 7.93
C ALA A 179 -15.45 -1.36 7.90
N THR A 180 -16.76 -1.41 7.72
CA THR A 180 -17.49 -2.68 7.59
C THR A 180 -17.14 -3.35 6.26
N ILE A 181 -17.17 -2.59 5.16
CA ILE A 181 -16.73 -3.09 3.84
C ILE A 181 -15.26 -3.51 3.89
N PHE A 182 -14.41 -2.73 4.59
CA PHE A 182 -12.98 -3.03 4.75
C PHE A 182 -12.76 -4.40 5.41
N GLU A 183 -13.56 -4.72 6.46
CA GLU A 183 -13.52 -6.01 7.16
C GLU A 183 -14.14 -7.14 6.33
N GLU A 184 -15.28 -6.91 5.66
CA GLU A 184 -15.94 -7.91 4.79
C GLU A 184 -15.04 -8.34 3.63
N VAL A 185 -14.37 -7.40 2.96
CA VAL A 185 -13.36 -7.71 1.93
C VAL A 185 -12.24 -8.57 2.53
N GLY A 186 -11.78 -8.22 3.73
CA GLY A 186 -10.78 -9.00 4.47
C GLY A 186 -11.25 -10.43 4.74
N SER A 187 -12.50 -10.61 5.14
CA SER A 187 -13.05 -11.94 5.41
C SER A 187 -13.02 -12.86 4.19
N VAL A 188 -13.27 -12.29 3.00
CA VAL A 188 -13.19 -13.02 1.73
C VAL A 188 -11.75 -13.34 1.34
N LEU A 189 -10.87 -12.33 1.36
CA LEU A 189 -9.49 -12.48 0.88
C LEU A 189 -8.61 -13.34 1.80
N LEU A 190 -8.93 -13.35 3.10
CA LEU A 190 -8.20 -14.13 4.11
C LEU A 190 -8.85 -15.49 4.38
N ASP A 191 -10.03 -15.74 3.82
CA ASP A 191 -10.85 -16.92 4.10
C ASP A 191 -11.06 -17.13 5.61
N GLN A 192 -11.45 -16.05 6.29
CA GLN A 192 -11.68 -16.02 7.74
C GLN A 192 -12.89 -15.14 8.06
N PRO A 193 -13.79 -15.57 8.95
CA PRO A 193 -14.91 -14.73 9.38
C PRO A 193 -14.43 -13.50 10.17
N ALA A 194 -15.25 -12.46 10.14
CA ALA A 194 -15.10 -11.33 11.05
C ALA A 194 -15.07 -11.80 12.51
N MET A 195 -14.30 -11.15 13.34
CA MET A 195 -14.14 -11.49 14.74
C MET A 195 -14.27 -10.27 15.64
N SER A 196 -14.57 -10.48 16.91
CA SER A 196 -14.49 -9.43 17.91
C SER A 196 -13.02 -9.07 18.15
N LEU A 197 -12.77 -7.78 18.41
CA LEU A 197 -11.43 -7.29 18.74
C LEU A 197 -10.87 -8.01 19.98
N ASP A 198 -9.74 -8.67 19.81
CA ASP A 198 -8.99 -9.34 20.89
C ASP A 198 -7.56 -8.78 21.00
N VAL A 199 -7.46 -7.46 21.08
CA VAL A 199 -6.21 -6.74 21.31
C VAL A 199 -6.31 -6.05 22.66
N LYS A 200 -5.34 -6.31 23.55
CA LYS A 200 -5.33 -5.82 24.92
C LYS A 200 -4.22 -4.81 25.19
N ARG A 201 -3.15 -4.88 24.40
CA ARG A 201 -1.93 -4.13 24.70
C ARG A 201 -1.53 -3.23 23.53
N LEU A 202 -1.30 -1.96 23.81
CA LEU A 202 -0.84 -0.95 22.87
C LEU A 202 0.65 -0.70 23.07
N ILE A 203 1.42 -0.89 22.02
CA ILE A 203 2.84 -0.57 21.98
C ILE A 203 3.04 0.67 21.13
N ILE A 204 3.70 1.69 21.64
CA ILE A 204 3.98 2.92 20.89
C ILE A 204 5.43 2.87 20.41
N ALA A 205 5.63 2.96 19.09
CA ALA A 205 6.95 3.00 18.45
C ALA A 205 7.56 4.40 18.60
N LYS A 206 8.13 4.72 19.76
CA LYS A 206 8.56 6.08 20.10
C LYS A 206 9.64 6.66 19.17
N ASP A 207 10.49 5.82 18.59
CA ASP A 207 11.56 6.21 17.66
C ASP A 207 11.06 6.63 16.27
N THR A 208 9.77 6.42 15.99
CA THR A 208 9.16 6.84 14.72
C THR A 208 8.63 8.28 14.75
N PHE A 209 8.22 8.79 15.91
CA PHE A 209 7.61 10.13 16.05
C PHE A 209 8.58 11.30 15.80
N PRO A 210 9.89 11.22 16.11
CA PRO A 210 10.84 12.24 15.69
C PRO A 210 11.05 12.41 14.18
N LEU A 211 10.60 11.41 13.38
CA LEU A 211 10.73 11.43 11.92
C LEU A 211 9.61 12.18 11.21
N VAL A 212 8.57 12.59 11.93
CA VAL A 212 7.43 13.29 11.35
C VAL A 212 7.45 14.78 11.65
N ASP A 213 6.84 15.56 10.78
CA ASP A 213 6.73 17.01 10.96
C ASP A 213 5.97 17.34 12.25
N SER A 214 6.29 18.47 12.88
CA SER A 214 5.64 18.92 14.12
C SER A 214 4.12 19.02 13.99
N SER A 215 3.62 19.50 12.86
CA SER A 215 2.19 19.60 12.55
C SER A 215 1.48 18.23 12.55
N VAL A 216 2.15 17.18 12.13
CA VAL A 216 1.63 15.80 12.20
C VAL A 216 1.58 15.34 13.66
N ASN A 217 2.65 15.57 14.41
CA ASN A 217 2.70 15.24 15.83
C ASN A 217 1.62 15.96 16.66
N GLU A 218 1.32 17.21 16.35
CA GLU A 218 0.26 17.98 17.01
C GLU A 218 -1.12 17.34 16.84
N VAL A 219 -1.39 16.73 15.68
CA VAL A 219 -2.65 16.01 15.42
C VAL A 219 -2.65 14.63 16.08
N LEU A 220 -1.53 13.89 15.98
CA LEU A 220 -1.48 12.50 16.44
C LEU A 220 -1.40 12.37 17.97
N LYS A 221 -0.72 13.28 18.67
CA LYS A 221 -0.58 13.22 20.15
C LYS A 221 -1.90 13.12 20.91
N PRO A 222 -2.93 13.95 20.66
CA PRO A 222 -4.22 13.82 21.33
C PRO A 222 -4.90 12.47 21.06
N ILE A 223 -4.80 11.98 19.81
CA ILE A 223 -5.37 10.70 19.41
C ILE A 223 -4.70 9.56 20.18
N ILE A 224 -3.37 9.54 20.22
CA ILE A 224 -2.61 8.53 20.96
C ILE A 224 -2.98 8.57 22.45
N LYS A 225 -3.10 9.76 23.03
CA LYS A 225 -3.53 9.90 24.43
C LYS A 225 -4.91 9.30 24.67
N SER A 226 -5.85 9.49 23.74
CA SER A 226 -7.19 8.88 23.85
C SER A 226 -7.18 7.36 23.65
N LEU A 227 -6.22 6.85 22.88
CA LEU A 227 -6.05 5.41 22.67
C LEU A 227 -5.52 4.71 23.92
N VAL A 228 -4.59 5.33 24.67
CA VAL A 228 -3.99 4.76 25.88
C VAL A 228 -5.05 4.27 26.86
N ASP A 229 -6.13 5.04 27.01
CA ASP A 229 -7.22 4.71 27.93
C ASP A 229 -8.12 3.55 27.47
N LYS A 230 -7.94 3.07 26.24
CA LYS A 230 -8.76 2.00 25.63
C LYS A 230 -8.13 0.61 25.75
N PHE A 231 -6.86 0.53 26.12
CA PHE A 231 -6.12 -0.72 26.24
C PHE A 231 -5.78 -1.03 27.70
N GLU A 232 -5.70 -2.31 28.03
CA GLU A 232 -5.37 -2.78 29.39
C GLU A 232 -3.96 -2.37 29.81
N LEU A 233 -3.04 -2.34 28.84
CA LEU A 233 -1.65 -1.95 29.04
C LEU A 233 -1.15 -1.14 27.85
N THR A 234 -0.42 -0.08 28.14
CA THR A 234 0.32 0.68 27.10
C THR A 234 1.78 0.79 27.51
N LYS A 235 2.69 0.54 26.55
CA LYS A 235 4.13 0.74 26.72
C LYS A 235 4.72 1.46 25.50
N GLU A 236 5.83 2.15 25.71
CA GLU A 236 6.63 2.75 24.65
C GLU A 236 7.91 1.94 24.44
N ILE A 237 8.25 1.70 23.16
CA ILE A 237 9.50 1.02 22.83
C ILE A 237 10.27 1.80 21.74
N ASN A 238 11.56 1.61 21.72
CA ASN A 238 12.41 1.97 20.59
C ASN A 238 12.52 0.75 19.69
N VAL A 239 11.75 0.72 18.58
CA VAL A 239 11.60 -0.46 17.72
C VAL A 239 12.89 -0.79 17.02
N SER A 240 13.59 0.21 16.50
CA SER A 240 14.77 0.02 15.65
C SER A 240 16.09 0.31 16.37
N GLN A 241 16.04 0.73 17.64
CA GLN A 241 17.21 1.24 18.36
C GLN A 241 17.91 2.37 17.58
N ASP A 242 17.10 3.30 17.06
CA ASP A 242 17.52 4.45 16.25
C ASP A 242 18.18 4.06 14.91
N ARG A 243 17.91 2.87 14.38
CA ARG A 243 18.50 2.33 13.14
C ARG A 243 17.56 2.33 11.94
N LEU A 244 16.45 3.10 11.94
CA LEU A 244 15.47 3.09 10.83
C LEU A 244 16.09 3.44 9.47
N ALA A 245 17.02 4.38 9.42
CA ALA A 245 17.73 4.71 8.19
C ALA A 245 18.57 3.53 7.65
N HIS A 246 19.21 2.76 8.55
CA HIS A 246 19.92 1.55 8.20
C HIS A 246 18.96 0.45 7.73
N TRP A 247 17.83 0.27 8.39
CA TRP A 247 16.79 -0.67 7.97
C TRP A 247 16.25 -0.36 6.58
N PHE A 248 16.03 0.94 6.30
CA PHE A 248 15.64 1.35 4.96
C PHE A 248 16.73 1.05 3.92
N GLU A 249 17.99 1.21 4.25
CA GLU A 249 19.10 0.87 3.34
C GLU A 249 19.10 -0.63 2.97
N ILE A 250 18.88 -1.51 3.96
CA ILE A 250 18.70 -2.95 3.73
C ILE A 250 17.49 -3.22 2.83
N PHE A 251 16.35 -2.64 3.19
CA PHE A 251 15.11 -2.80 2.43
C PHE A 251 15.28 -2.38 0.96
N ARG A 252 15.78 -1.15 0.71
CA ARG A 252 15.92 -0.65 -0.66
C ARG A 252 16.93 -1.43 -1.50
N THR A 253 17.96 -1.97 -0.87
CA THR A 253 18.96 -2.79 -1.55
C THR A 253 18.34 -4.09 -2.05
N ILE A 254 17.61 -4.81 -1.21
CA ILE A 254 16.90 -6.04 -1.61
C ILE A 254 15.83 -5.72 -2.66
N GLN A 255 14.99 -4.70 -2.42
CA GLN A 255 13.96 -4.27 -3.36
C GLN A 255 14.55 -3.92 -4.74
N GLY A 256 15.61 -3.12 -4.78
CA GLY A 256 16.28 -2.72 -6.02
C GLY A 256 16.89 -3.91 -6.76
N SER A 257 17.55 -4.82 -6.05
CA SER A 257 18.15 -6.01 -6.65
C SER A 257 17.09 -6.93 -7.27
N GLU A 258 15.95 -7.09 -6.60
CA GLU A 258 14.86 -7.96 -7.10
C GLU A 258 14.11 -7.35 -8.29
N ILE A 259 13.81 -6.05 -8.25
CA ILE A 259 13.18 -5.41 -9.42
C ILE A 259 14.12 -5.42 -10.62
N TRP A 260 15.42 -5.19 -10.43
CA TRP A 260 16.37 -5.30 -11.51
C TRP A 260 16.45 -6.73 -12.07
N ALA A 261 16.53 -7.73 -11.21
CA ALA A 261 16.54 -9.13 -11.62
C ALA A 261 15.30 -9.49 -12.46
N ASN A 262 14.13 -8.98 -12.07
CA ASN A 262 12.86 -9.24 -12.75
C ASN A 262 12.67 -8.45 -14.05
N ARG A 263 13.38 -7.32 -14.26
CA ARG A 263 13.13 -6.40 -15.40
C ARG A 263 14.30 -6.25 -16.36
N LYS A 264 15.53 -6.61 -15.96
CA LYS A 264 16.73 -6.37 -16.77
C LYS A 264 16.68 -6.93 -18.17
N GLN A 265 16.04 -8.10 -18.38
CA GLN A 265 15.94 -8.70 -19.71
C GLN A 265 15.01 -7.86 -20.61
N TRP A 266 13.81 -7.51 -20.12
CA TRP A 266 12.87 -6.67 -20.85
C TRP A 266 13.46 -5.28 -21.16
N ILE A 267 14.13 -4.65 -20.19
CA ILE A 267 14.78 -3.35 -20.37
C ILE A 267 15.86 -3.41 -21.45
N LYS A 268 16.69 -4.46 -21.45
CA LYS A 268 17.76 -4.64 -22.44
C LYS A 268 17.23 -4.95 -23.86
N GLU A 269 16.12 -5.65 -23.96
CA GLU A 269 15.54 -6.09 -25.21
C GLU A 269 14.73 -4.97 -25.91
N PHE A 270 13.91 -4.26 -25.14
CA PHE A 270 12.93 -3.31 -25.68
C PHE A 270 13.29 -1.84 -25.51
N HIS A 271 14.32 -1.52 -24.71
CA HIS A 271 14.77 -0.15 -24.43
C HIS A 271 13.62 0.82 -24.10
N PRO A 272 12.76 0.49 -23.10
CA PRO A 272 11.58 1.28 -22.78
C PRO A 272 11.95 2.68 -22.31
N VAL A 273 11.02 3.62 -22.51
CA VAL A 273 11.15 4.98 -21.99
C VAL A 273 10.65 5.01 -20.56
N PHE A 274 11.48 5.53 -19.64
CA PHE A 274 11.13 5.72 -18.23
C PHE A 274 11.05 7.18 -17.88
N GLY A 275 10.10 7.51 -17.02
CA GLY A 275 10.00 8.82 -16.38
C GLY A 275 11.16 9.09 -15.40
N PRO A 276 11.35 10.38 -15.06
CA PRO A 276 12.30 10.80 -14.03
C PRO A 276 11.99 10.13 -12.68
N GLY A 277 13.04 9.84 -11.92
CA GLY A 277 12.94 9.09 -10.65
C GLY A 277 12.92 7.57 -10.84
N ILE A 278 12.14 7.04 -11.78
CA ILE A 278 12.12 5.61 -12.11
C ILE A 278 13.40 5.20 -12.82
N ARG A 279 13.79 5.95 -13.84
CA ARG A 279 15.04 5.71 -14.59
C ARG A 279 16.24 5.68 -13.65
N GLU A 280 16.42 6.70 -12.84
CA GLU A 280 17.55 6.81 -11.92
C GLU A 280 17.56 5.68 -10.89
N ARG A 281 16.40 5.24 -10.40
CA ARG A 281 16.33 4.08 -9.49
C ARG A 281 16.67 2.77 -10.17
N LEU A 282 16.25 2.56 -11.42
CA LEU A 282 16.61 1.36 -12.19
C LEU A 282 18.10 1.37 -12.55
N GLU A 283 18.67 2.52 -12.91
CA GLU A 283 20.11 2.68 -13.12
C GLU A 283 20.88 2.32 -11.85
N TRP A 284 20.50 2.89 -10.71
CA TRP A 284 21.11 2.54 -9.42
C TRP A 284 20.94 1.04 -9.10
N ALA A 285 19.76 0.47 -9.27
CA ALA A 285 19.50 -0.95 -9.02
C ALA A 285 20.40 -1.85 -9.86
N SER A 286 20.73 -1.44 -11.10
CA SER A 286 21.63 -2.18 -11.98
C SER A 286 23.08 -2.23 -11.50
N THR A 287 23.47 -1.33 -10.59
CA THR A 287 24.85 -1.22 -10.05
C THR A 287 25.05 -2.00 -8.76
N ILE A 288 23.97 -2.54 -8.15
CA ILE A 288 24.07 -3.28 -6.89
C ILE A 288 24.79 -4.61 -7.15
N ASP A 289 25.95 -4.80 -6.55
CA ASP A 289 26.74 -6.01 -6.72
C ASP A 289 26.30 -7.15 -5.81
N SER A 290 26.78 -8.35 -6.10
CA SER A 290 26.42 -9.56 -5.37
C SER A 290 26.86 -9.55 -3.90
N GLN A 291 27.94 -8.86 -3.56
CA GLN A 291 28.43 -8.76 -2.19
C GLN A 291 27.49 -7.86 -1.37
N THR A 292 27.08 -6.74 -1.92
CA THR A 292 26.09 -5.83 -1.31
C THR A 292 24.73 -6.54 -1.12
N ILE A 293 24.29 -7.31 -2.12
CA ILE A 293 23.05 -8.10 -2.02
C ILE A 293 23.15 -9.12 -0.90
N SER A 294 24.27 -9.87 -0.83
CA SER A 294 24.47 -10.91 0.21
C SER A 294 24.52 -10.29 1.61
N TRP A 295 25.17 -9.15 1.75
CA TRP A 295 25.19 -8.41 3.00
C TRP A 295 23.76 -7.97 3.41
N ALA A 296 23.00 -7.38 2.50
CA ALA A 296 21.65 -6.93 2.79
C ALA A 296 20.72 -8.09 3.20
N HIS A 297 20.84 -9.25 2.55
CA HIS A 297 20.09 -10.44 2.94
C HIS A 297 20.47 -10.97 4.32
N SER A 298 21.76 -10.93 4.69
CA SER A 298 22.20 -11.33 6.03
C SER A 298 21.59 -10.44 7.12
N GLU A 299 21.67 -9.12 6.94
CA GLU A 299 21.05 -8.14 7.86
C GLU A 299 19.51 -8.30 7.91
N TYR A 300 18.89 -8.54 6.74
CA TYR A 300 17.44 -8.76 6.65
C TYR A 300 16.98 -9.94 7.50
N VAL A 301 17.68 -11.05 7.48
CA VAL A 301 17.33 -12.23 8.29
C VAL A 301 17.30 -11.89 9.79
N GLU A 302 18.26 -11.12 10.28
CA GLU A 302 18.32 -10.70 11.68
C GLU A 302 17.17 -9.75 12.03
N ILE A 303 16.92 -8.75 11.17
CA ILE A 303 15.83 -7.78 11.36
C ILE A 303 14.46 -8.48 11.30
N ASN A 304 14.26 -9.38 10.34
CA ASN A 304 13.04 -10.14 10.19
C ASN A 304 12.75 -11.01 11.40
N ASN A 305 13.75 -11.75 11.88
CA ASN A 305 13.64 -12.57 13.08
C ASN A 305 13.31 -11.74 14.32
N TYR A 306 13.89 -10.56 14.47
CA TYR A 306 13.56 -9.65 15.55
C TYR A 306 12.11 -9.16 15.44
N LEU A 307 11.69 -8.66 14.29
CA LEU A 307 10.37 -8.07 14.09
C LEU A 307 9.23 -9.10 14.18
N THR A 308 9.42 -10.31 13.65
CA THR A 308 8.43 -11.39 13.72
C THR A 308 8.15 -11.84 15.15
N ASN A 309 9.09 -11.67 16.05
CA ASN A 309 8.96 -12.01 17.48
C ASN A 309 8.76 -10.78 18.38
N LEU A 310 8.53 -9.61 17.80
CA LEU A 310 8.41 -8.36 18.56
C LEU A 310 7.08 -8.26 19.31
N LEU A 311 6.00 -8.77 18.72
CA LEU A 311 4.64 -8.62 19.21
C LEU A 311 4.00 -9.96 19.54
N GLU A 312 3.34 -10.01 20.68
CA GLU A 312 2.44 -11.10 21.05
C GLU A 312 1.11 -10.97 20.28
N PRO A 313 0.30 -12.03 20.16
CA PRO A 313 -0.95 -12.00 19.39
C PRO A 313 -1.97 -10.94 19.85
N ASP A 314 -1.96 -10.54 21.12
CA ASP A 314 -2.83 -9.53 21.70
C ASP A 314 -2.19 -8.13 21.77
N GLU A 315 -1.04 -7.93 21.14
CA GLU A 315 -0.31 -6.67 21.05
C GLU A 315 -0.44 -6.04 19.68
N ILE A 316 -0.52 -4.71 19.64
CA ILE A 316 -0.39 -3.91 18.42
C ILE A 316 0.66 -2.81 18.61
N LEU A 317 1.44 -2.57 17.56
CA LEU A 317 2.41 -1.50 17.50
C LEU A 317 1.81 -0.30 16.75
N CYS A 318 1.76 0.85 17.42
CA CYS A 318 1.24 2.10 16.89
C CYS A 318 2.38 3.02 16.45
N LEU A 319 2.24 3.59 15.24
CA LEU A 319 3.21 4.51 14.64
C LEU A 319 2.54 5.47 13.63
N PRO A 320 3.15 6.63 13.31
CA PRO A 320 2.69 7.46 12.21
C PRO A 320 2.79 6.71 10.87
N THR A 321 1.82 6.90 9.97
CA THR A 321 1.88 6.27 8.63
C THR A 321 2.84 7.00 7.71
N SER A 322 2.87 8.32 7.78
CA SER A 322 3.67 9.19 6.90
C SER A 322 4.36 10.31 7.68
N PRO A 323 5.48 10.84 7.20
CA PRO A 323 6.18 11.94 7.85
C PRO A 323 5.41 13.26 7.80
N ARG A 324 4.52 13.43 6.82
CA ARG A 324 3.74 14.67 6.59
C ARG A 324 2.46 14.40 5.82
N VAL A 325 1.63 15.43 5.66
CA VAL A 325 0.51 15.42 4.71
C VAL A 325 1.02 15.28 3.28
N ALA A 326 0.16 14.86 2.36
CA ALA A 326 0.53 14.68 0.96
C ALA A 326 1.17 15.97 0.38
N PRO A 327 2.30 15.86 -0.34
CA PRO A 327 2.91 16.97 -1.07
C PRO A 327 1.97 17.56 -2.12
N LEU A 328 2.21 18.82 -2.50
CA LEU A 328 1.50 19.46 -3.60
C LEU A 328 1.81 18.78 -4.92
N ARG A 329 0.83 18.74 -5.81
CA ARG A 329 1.04 18.33 -7.21
C ARG A 329 2.06 19.23 -7.87
N GLY A 330 2.93 18.64 -8.71
CA GLY A 330 3.99 19.39 -9.38
C GLY A 330 5.18 19.78 -8.48
N THR A 331 5.28 19.20 -7.28
CA THR A 331 6.52 19.31 -6.48
C THR A 331 7.67 18.70 -7.28
N GLU A 332 8.83 19.33 -7.19
CA GLU A 332 10.04 18.92 -7.94
C GLU A 332 10.39 17.44 -7.68
N THR A 333 10.72 16.72 -8.76
CA THR A 333 10.96 15.27 -8.74
C THR A 333 12.01 14.85 -7.72
N ASN A 334 13.14 15.57 -7.60
CA ASN A 334 14.17 15.23 -6.61
C ASN A 334 13.64 15.35 -5.18
N THR A 335 12.79 16.33 -4.91
CA THR A 335 12.16 16.48 -3.59
C THR A 335 11.22 15.33 -3.30
N LEU A 336 10.37 14.92 -4.25
CA LEU A 336 9.42 13.82 -4.09
C LEU A 336 10.10 12.46 -4.04
N GLU A 337 10.91 12.17 -5.05
CA GLU A 337 11.38 10.82 -5.35
C GLU A 337 12.65 10.42 -4.58
N ILE A 338 13.35 11.39 -4.02
CA ILE A 338 14.54 11.13 -3.20
C ILE A 338 14.28 11.50 -1.75
N LEU A 339 14.14 12.80 -1.45
CA LEU A 339 14.07 13.27 -0.07
C LEU A 339 12.82 12.76 0.64
N TYR A 340 11.64 13.04 0.05
CA TYR A 340 10.36 12.71 0.67
C TYR A 340 10.13 11.20 0.74
N ARG A 341 10.43 10.49 -0.35
CA ARG A 341 10.34 9.02 -0.39
C ARG A 341 11.21 8.37 0.68
N THR A 342 12.45 8.84 0.87
CA THR A 342 13.35 8.32 1.92
C THR A 342 12.75 8.51 3.31
N GLN A 343 12.20 9.68 3.60
CA GLN A 343 11.56 9.95 4.89
C GLN A 343 10.34 9.03 5.13
N ALA A 344 9.49 8.85 4.13
CA ALA A 344 8.34 7.95 4.21
C ALA A 344 8.76 6.49 4.40
N MET A 345 9.76 6.04 3.64
CA MET A 345 10.25 4.67 3.68
C MET A 345 10.87 4.27 5.02
N ASN A 346 11.46 5.21 5.77
CA ASN A 346 11.95 4.94 7.12
C ASN A 346 10.83 4.47 8.07
N LEU A 347 9.60 4.92 7.86
CA LEU A 347 8.43 4.45 8.63
C LEU A 347 7.83 3.17 8.02
N LEU A 348 7.70 3.15 6.70
CA LEU A 348 6.96 2.12 5.96
C LEU A 348 7.73 0.81 5.83
N CYS A 349 9.07 0.82 5.87
CA CYS A 349 9.87 -0.40 5.73
C CYS A 349 9.76 -1.37 6.92
N ILE A 350 9.33 -0.92 8.10
CA ILE A 350 9.23 -1.75 9.30
C ILE A 350 8.38 -2.99 9.04
N ALA A 351 7.13 -2.82 8.62
CA ALA A 351 6.23 -3.94 8.34
C ALA A 351 6.74 -4.78 7.16
N GLY A 352 7.35 -4.16 6.15
CA GLY A 352 7.96 -4.88 5.02
C GLY A 352 9.07 -5.84 5.45
N LEU A 353 10.01 -5.34 6.26
CA LEU A 353 11.13 -6.14 6.77
C LEU A 353 10.68 -7.25 7.71
N GLY A 354 9.65 -7.02 8.51
CA GLY A 354 9.07 -8.05 9.37
C GLY A 354 8.10 -9.00 8.67
N GLY A 355 7.71 -8.71 7.41
CA GLY A 355 6.61 -9.41 6.76
C GLY A 355 5.29 -9.30 7.52
N LEU A 356 5.09 -8.22 8.29
CA LEU A 356 4.01 -8.04 9.25
C LEU A 356 2.76 -7.41 8.61
N PRO A 357 1.56 -7.71 9.16
CA PRO A 357 0.35 -7.01 8.76
C PRO A 357 0.32 -5.61 9.37
N GLN A 358 -0.15 -4.63 8.59
CA GLN A 358 -0.30 -3.24 9.01
C GLN A 358 -1.56 -2.64 8.41
N ILE A 359 -2.42 -2.06 9.24
CA ILE A 359 -3.47 -1.17 8.78
C ILE A 359 -3.05 0.30 8.94
N SER A 360 -3.60 1.14 8.07
CA SER A 360 -3.46 2.59 8.14
C SER A 360 -4.84 3.21 8.18
N LEU A 361 -5.10 3.99 9.23
CA LEU A 361 -6.38 4.61 9.51
C LEU A 361 -6.30 6.12 9.31
N PRO A 362 -7.22 6.71 8.54
CA PRO A 362 -7.16 8.12 8.18
C PRO A 362 -7.51 9.04 9.34
N ARG A 363 -6.88 10.21 9.34
CA ARG A 363 -7.16 11.38 10.17
C ARG A 363 -7.03 12.63 9.34
N VAL A 364 -7.43 13.75 9.89
CA VAL A 364 -7.31 15.05 9.23
C VAL A 364 -6.66 16.06 10.16
N THR A 365 -5.90 16.98 9.56
CA THR A 365 -5.40 18.19 10.24
C THR A 365 -6.54 19.17 10.48
N GLN A 366 -6.30 20.20 11.28
CA GLN A 366 -7.28 21.31 11.47
C GLN A 366 -7.64 21.99 10.14
N GLY A 367 -6.74 21.99 9.15
CA GLY A 367 -7.00 22.48 7.81
C GLY A 367 -7.71 21.49 6.88
N GLY A 368 -8.15 20.33 7.38
CA GLY A 368 -8.86 19.31 6.60
C GLY A 368 -7.95 18.42 5.74
N LEU A 369 -6.63 18.54 5.84
CA LEU A 369 -5.70 17.72 5.07
C LEU A 369 -5.56 16.32 5.68
N PRO A 370 -5.64 15.26 4.86
CA PRO A 370 -5.51 13.90 5.33
C PRO A 370 -4.12 13.59 5.89
N LEU A 371 -4.10 12.80 6.94
CA LEU A 371 -2.93 12.13 7.51
C LEU A 371 -3.40 10.84 8.20
N GLY A 372 -2.52 10.07 8.82
CA GLY A 372 -2.98 8.85 9.47
C GLY A 372 -2.04 8.23 10.47
N LEU A 373 -2.65 7.34 11.24
CA LEU A 373 -2.01 6.49 12.24
C LEU A 373 -2.06 5.04 11.76
N SER A 374 -0.97 4.32 11.94
CA SER A 374 -0.85 2.92 11.57
C SER A 374 -0.77 2.02 12.78
N PHE A 375 -1.26 0.80 12.60
CA PHE A 375 -1.15 -0.27 13.57
C PHE A 375 -0.59 -1.53 12.91
N ILE A 376 0.52 -2.03 13.46
CA ILE A 376 1.15 -3.28 13.04
C ILE A 376 0.77 -4.35 14.07
N GLY A 377 0.36 -5.53 13.60
CA GLY A 377 0.07 -6.67 14.44
C GLY A 377 1.11 -7.79 14.32
N ALA A 378 1.00 -8.79 15.16
CA ALA A 378 1.76 -10.03 15.03
C ALA A 378 1.43 -10.73 13.70
N PRO A 379 2.30 -11.60 13.15
CA PRO A 379 2.00 -12.36 11.94
C PRO A 379 0.65 -13.09 12.02
N GLY A 380 -0.20 -12.93 11.00
CA GLY A 380 -1.51 -13.59 10.92
C GLY A 380 -2.63 -12.88 11.71
N SER A 381 -2.40 -11.69 12.26
CA SER A 381 -3.39 -10.96 13.06
C SER A 381 -4.26 -9.97 12.26
N GLU A 382 -4.39 -10.16 10.94
CA GLU A 382 -5.14 -9.27 10.07
C GLU A 382 -6.57 -9.02 10.55
N MET A 383 -7.29 -10.08 10.95
CA MET A 383 -8.67 -9.95 11.40
C MET A 383 -8.80 -9.12 12.68
N ASN A 384 -7.81 -9.19 13.61
CA ASN A 384 -7.74 -8.29 14.76
C ASN A 384 -7.53 -6.83 14.34
N LEU A 385 -6.68 -6.59 13.36
CA LEU A 385 -6.45 -5.24 12.84
C LEU A 385 -7.69 -4.68 12.13
N LEU A 386 -8.44 -5.52 11.40
CA LEU A 386 -9.70 -5.12 10.76
C LEU A 386 -10.78 -4.83 11.80
N ALA A 387 -10.93 -5.67 12.82
CA ALA A 387 -11.81 -5.42 13.95
C ALA A 387 -11.43 -4.13 14.70
N LEU A 388 -10.14 -3.83 14.83
CA LEU A 388 -9.66 -2.57 15.39
C LEU A 388 -10.12 -1.37 14.53
N ALA A 389 -10.04 -1.46 13.21
CA ALA A 389 -10.53 -0.41 12.31
C ALA A 389 -12.02 -0.14 12.52
N VAL A 390 -12.86 -1.18 12.55
CA VAL A 390 -14.30 -1.08 12.83
C VAL A 390 -14.56 -0.40 14.18
N ASN A 391 -13.78 -0.76 15.20
CA ASN A 391 -13.95 -0.19 16.54
C ASN A 391 -13.49 1.26 16.67
N LEU A 392 -12.48 1.69 15.91
CA LEU A 392 -11.87 3.01 16.08
C LEU A 392 -12.43 4.08 15.14
N VAL A 393 -12.63 3.76 13.86
CA VAL A 393 -12.87 4.78 12.81
C VAL A 393 -14.13 5.61 13.08
N TYR A 394 -15.16 5.01 13.66
CA TYR A 394 -16.42 5.69 13.97
C TYR A 394 -16.44 6.37 15.36
N GLN A 395 -15.36 6.32 16.13
CA GLN A 395 -15.32 6.96 17.44
C GLN A 395 -14.87 8.42 17.34
N PRO A 396 -15.58 9.37 17.98
CA PRO A 396 -15.22 10.80 17.93
C PRO A 396 -13.83 11.11 18.52
N SER A 397 -13.35 10.26 19.42
CA SER A 397 -12.05 10.43 20.10
C SER A 397 -10.86 9.83 19.33
N PHE A 398 -11.13 9.17 18.21
CA PHE A 398 -10.10 8.60 17.32
C PHE A 398 -9.95 9.36 16.01
#